data_fa6974fae69b9e6239df736f307ee78e
#
_entry.id   fa6974fae69b9e6239df736f307ee78e
#
_cell.length_a   1.000
_cell.length_b   1.000
_cell.length_c   1.000
_cell.angle_alpha   90.00
_cell.angle_beta   90.00
_cell.angle_gamma   90.00
#
_symmetry.space_group_name_H-M   'P 1'
#
loop_
_entity.id
_entity.type
_entity.pdbx_description
1 polymer ?
#
loop_
_entity_poly.entity_id
_entity_poly.type
_entity_poly.pdbx_seq_one_letter_code
_entity_poly.pdbx_strand_id
1 'polypeptide(L)'
;LENGLESMLKKYGAKNGGTGIVMDVNTGAIVAMASYPNYDLNEPGVLFDDALKAKLETALAKIDANRSSYESEEAYADARSAAINNAVQTQWRNKCIDSTYEPGSTFKPITLAAALEEGKVTKNSTFYCSGSTRVQGWNKAIWCSKHSGHGQQTLIEAVGHSCNPAFISMGLSVGTETYYKYLQSFGLMDKTGIDMIGEVKGLFVDEDYFNSQVVSLASYSFG
;
A
#
# COMPACT_ATOMS: atom_id res chain seq x y z
N LEU A 1 10.19 -4.70 -18.04
CA LEU A 1 9.62 -4.16 -16.81
C LEU A 1 10.69 -3.45 -15.97
N GLU A 2 11.82 -4.09 -15.63
CA GLU A 2 12.89 -3.51 -14.79
C GLU A 2 13.43 -2.19 -15.33
N ASN A 3 13.84 -2.12 -16.59
CA ASN A 3 14.37 -0.89 -17.20
C ASN A 3 13.36 0.26 -17.17
N GLY A 4 12.08 -0.03 -17.38
CA GLY A 4 11.00 0.95 -17.30
C GLY A 4 10.81 1.44 -15.86
N LEU A 5 10.77 0.53 -14.90
CA LEU A 5 10.64 0.84 -13.48
C LEU A 5 11.79 1.71 -13.00
N GLU A 6 13.02 1.31 -13.25
CA GLU A 6 14.23 2.05 -12.89
C GLU A 6 14.24 3.46 -13.48
N SER A 7 13.97 3.57 -14.80
CA SER A 7 13.93 4.84 -15.50
C SER A 7 12.91 5.81 -14.90
N MET A 8 11.71 5.33 -14.59
CA MET A 8 10.64 6.16 -14.02
C MET A 8 10.93 6.57 -12.58
N LEU A 9 11.45 5.67 -11.76
CA LEU A 9 11.80 5.97 -10.37
C LEU A 9 12.92 7.01 -10.28
N LYS A 10 13.94 6.89 -11.14
CA LYS A 10 15.01 7.89 -11.27
C LYS A 10 14.47 9.24 -11.75
N LYS A 11 13.64 9.25 -12.79
CA LYS A 11 13.03 10.46 -13.37
C LYS A 11 12.22 11.25 -12.35
N TYR A 12 11.47 10.57 -11.48
CA TYR A 12 10.59 11.21 -10.50
C TYR A 12 11.17 11.26 -9.08
N GLY A 13 12.40 10.81 -8.89
CA GLY A 13 13.09 10.88 -7.60
C GLY A 13 12.42 10.06 -6.49
N ALA A 14 11.86 8.89 -6.82
CA ALA A 14 11.20 8.03 -5.85
C ALA A 14 12.21 7.44 -4.86
N LYS A 15 12.12 7.86 -3.59
CA LYS A 15 13.13 7.54 -2.57
C LYS A 15 13.00 6.14 -1.97
N ASN A 16 11.81 5.55 -2.03
CA ASN A 16 11.52 4.26 -1.40
C ASN A 16 11.59 3.09 -2.39
N GLY A 17 12.03 3.38 -3.63
CA GLY A 17 12.00 2.40 -4.70
C GLY A 17 10.60 2.21 -5.27
N GLY A 18 10.39 1.09 -5.92
CA GLY A 18 9.10 0.75 -6.52
C GLY A 18 9.02 -0.72 -6.94
N THR A 19 7.82 -1.13 -7.27
CA THR A 19 7.50 -2.47 -7.70
C THR A 19 6.67 -2.44 -8.98
N GLY A 20 6.72 -3.52 -9.74
CA GLY A 20 5.87 -3.71 -10.90
C GLY A 20 5.50 -5.17 -11.07
N ILE A 21 4.23 -5.42 -11.36
CA ILE A 21 3.70 -6.76 -11.66
C ILE A 21 2.92 -6.65 -12.97
N VAL A 22 3.16 -7.59 -13.87
CA VAL A 22 2.37 -7.78 -15.10
C VAL A 22 1.68 -9.13 -14.97
N MET A 23 0.37 -9.12 -15.06
CA MET A 23 -0.48 -10.30 -14.88
C MET A 23 -1.37 -10.50 -16.09
N ASP A 24 -1.53 -11.73 -16.53
CA ASP A 24 -2.57 -12.11 -17.50
C ASP A 24 -3.93 -12.08 -16.81
N VAL A 25 -4.83 -11.24 -17.27
CA VAL A 25 -6.14 -11.02 -16.65
C VAL A 25 -7.11 -12.19 -16.78
N ASN A 26 -6.86 -13.11 -17.72
CA ASN A 26 -7.74 -14.25 -17.94
C ASN A 26 -7.34 -15.47 -17.10
N THR A 27 -6.07 -15.59 -16.78
CA THR A 27 -5.51 -16.77 -16.12
C THR A 27 -4.97 -16.47 -14.72
N GLY A 28 -4.72 -15.19 -14.40
CA GLY A 28 -4.03 -14.79 -13.17
C GLY A 28 -2.52 -15.07 -13.20
N ALA A 29 -1.98 -15.56 -14.31
CA ALA A 29 -0.56 -15.89 -14.42
C ALA A 29 0.31 -14.62 -14.33
N ILE A 30 1.34 -14.65 -13.50
CA ILE A 30 2.33 -13.58 -13.40
C ILE A 30 3.28 -13.68 -14.59
N VAL A 31 3.18 -12.72 -15.50
CA VAL A 31 4.02 -12.63 -16.71
C VAL A 31 5.38 -12.01 -16.39
N ALA A 32 5.40 -11.02 -15.50
CA ALA A 32 6.62 -10.37 -15.02
C ALA A 32 6.40 -9.77 -13.63
N MET A 33 7.46 -9.78 -12.82
CA MET A 33 7.49 -9.16 -11.51
C MET A 33 8.86 -8.53 -11.29
N ALA A 34 8.92 -7.30 -10.81
CA ALA A 34 10.17 -6.59 -10.55
C ALA A 34 10.07 -5.68 -9.33
N SER A 35 11.15 -5.57 -8.57
CA SER A 35 11.36 -4.58 -7.52
C SER A 35 12.57 -3.73 -7.85
N TYR A 36 12.54 -2.45 -7.48
CA TYR A 36 13.70 -1.55 -7.59
C TYR A 36 13.87 -0.77 -6.27
N PRO A 37 15.10 -0.54 -5.78
CA PRO A 37 16.35 -1.12 -6.29
C PRO A 37 16.37 -2.64 -6.19
N ASN A 38 17.05 -3.28 -7.14
CA ASN A 38 17.36 -4.70 -7.14
C ASN A 38 18.84 -4.92 -6.76
N TYR A 39 19.35 -6.12 -6.88
CA TYR A 39 20.74 -6.48 -6.59
C TYR A 39 21.26 -7.49 -7.62
N ASP A 40 22.59 -7.63 -7.71
CA ASP A 40 23.20 -8.64 -8.56
C ASP A 40 23.14 -10.02 -7.86
N LEU A 41 22.48 -10.98 -8.51
CA LEU A 41 22.35 -12.36 -8.00
C LEU A 41 23.69 -13.10 -7.93
N ASN A 42 24.71 -12.63 -8.66
CA ASN A 42 26.07 -13.20 -8.60
C ASN A 42 26.87 -12.65 -7.40
N GLU A 43 26.44 -11.51 -6.86
CA GLU A 43 27.06 -10.85 -5.70
C GLU A 43 26.02 -10.54 -4.62
N PRO A 44 25.29 -11.54 -4.10
CA PRO A 44 24.11 -11.31 -3.24
C PRO A 44 24.45 -10.64 -1.91
N GLY A 45 25.69 -10.72 -1.45
CA GLY A 45 26.17 -10.09 -0.21
C GLY A 45 26.54 -8.61 -0.38
N VAL A 46 26.63 -8.11 -1.61
CA VAL A 46 26.96 -6.71 -1.88
C VAL A 46 25.69 -5.87 -1.86
N LEU A 47 25.73 -4.77 -1.12
CA LEU A 47 24.61 -3.81 -1.11
C LEU A 47 24.70 -2.89 -2.33
N PHE A 48 23.63 -2.84 -3.12
CA PHE A 48 23.49 -1.97 -4.29
C PHE A 48 22.65 -0.72 -3.99
N ASP A 49 21.68 -0.82 -3.06
CA ASP A 49 20.82 0.29 -2.64
C ASP A 49 21.57 1.29 -1.77
N ASP A 50 21.80 2.51 -2.28
CA ASP A 50 22.53 3.55 -1.55
C ASP A 50 21.83 4.02 -0.29
N ALA A 51 20.49 3.99 -0.24
CA ALA A 51 19.74 4.32 0.97
C ALA A 51 19.93 3.24 2.04
N LEU A 52 20.02 1.97 1.64
CA LEU A 52 20.28 0.85 2.54
C LEU A 52 21.73 0.87 3.04
N LYS A 53 22.70 1.20 2.18
CA LYS A 53 24.11 1.44 2.59
C LYS A 53 24.21 2.52 3.67
N ALA A 54 23.58 3.68 3.45
CA ALA A 54 23.58 4.78 4.43
C ALA A 54 22.93 4.41 5.77
N LYS A 55 21.86 3.60 5.72
CA LYS A 55 21.24 3.06 6.96
C LYS A 55 22.18 2.10 7.68
N LEU A 56 22.86 1.21 6.96
CA LEU A 56 23.83 0.28 7.54
C LEU A 56 25.01 1.05 8.16
N GLU A 57 25.59 2.03 7.46
CA GLU A 57 26.66 2.87 7.98
C GLU A 57 26.24 3.57 9.29
N THR A 58 25.02 4.11 9.33
CA THR A 58 24.46 4.74 10.53
C THR A 58 24.32 3.72 11.68
N ALA A 59 23.86 2.49 11.39
CA ALA A 59 23.72 1.44 12.39
C ALA A 59 25.08 1.00 12.93
N LEU A 60 26.06 0.79 12.04
CA LEU A 60 27.41 0.41 12.43
C LEU A 60 28.09 1.51 13.26
N ALA A 61 27.94 2.77 12.89
CA ALA A 61 28.48 3.90 13.67
C ALA A 61 27.91 3.95 15.07
N LYS A 62 26.61 3.63 15.26
CA LYS A 62 25.99 3.54 16.60
C LYS A 62 26.56 2.38 17.40
N ILE A 63 26.73 1.21 16.79
CA ILE A 63 27.32 0.04 17.42
C ILE A 63 28.75 0.35 17.86
N ASP A 64 29.55 0.96 16.98
CA ASP A 64 30.95 1.33 17.25
C ASP A 64 31.10 2.37 18.35
N ALA A 65 30.21 3.38 18.38
CA ALA A 65 30.17 4.40 19.44
C ALA A 65 29.85 3.82 20.83
N ASN A 66 29.14 2.67 20.87
CA ASN A 66 28.77 2.00 22.12
C ASN A 66 29.60 0.73 22.36
N ARG A 67 30.78 0.57 21.73
CA ARG A 67 31.61 -0.63 21.85
C ARG A 67 31.88 -1.05 23.28
N SER A 68 32.15 -0.10 24.15
CA SER A 68 32.44 -0.35 25.58
C SER A 68 31.22 -0.85 26.40
N SER A 69 30.04 -0.79 25.85
CA SER A 69 28.82 -1.31 26.51
C SER A 69 28.54 -2.79 26.24
N TYR A 70 29.28 -3.39 25.30
CA TYR A 70 29.14 -4.83 25.02
C TYR A 70 29.92 -5.67 26.04
N GLU A 71 29.38 -6.80 26.43
CA GLU A 71 29.94 -7.71 27.45
C GLU A 71 31.27 -8.33 27.01
N SER A 72 31.49 -8.46 25.70
CA SER A 72 32.71 -9.03 25.10
C SER A 72 32.94 -8.51 23.69
N GLU A 73 34.16 -8.67 23.18
CA GLU A 73 34.50 -8.42 21.77
C GLU A 73 33.69 -9.31 20.79
N GLU A 74 33.33 -10.51 21.21
CA GLU A 74 32.47 -11.41 20.44
C GLU A 74 31.07 -10.85 20.33
N ALA A 75 30.46 -10.39 21.44
CA ALA A 75 29.14 -9.74 21.43
C ALA A 75 29.10 -8.48 20.56
N TYR A 76 30.18 -7.70 20.57
CA TYR A 76 30.34 -6.55 19.67
C TYR A 76 30.41 -6.97 18.20
N ALA A 77 31.22 -7.98 17.87
CA ALA A 77 31.35 -8.51 16.51
C ALA A 77 30.05 -9.11 16.00
N ASP A 78 29.32 -9.82 16.87
CA ASP A 78 27.99 -10.36 16.55
C ASP A 78 26.97 -9.28 16.25
N ALA A 79 26.96 -8.18 17.01
CA ALA A 79 26.07 -7.05 16.77
C ALA A 79 26.34 -6.40 15.40
N ARG A 80 27.61 -6.26 15.01
CA ARG A 80 27.99 -5.76 13.68
C ARG A 80 27.56 -6.72 12.57
N SER A 81 27.84 -8.01 12.76
CA SER A 81 27.46 -9.07 11.80
C SER A 81 25.94 -9.12 11.62
N ALA A 82 25.19 -9.02 12.70
CA ALA A 82 23.73 -8.98 12.66
C ALA A 82 23.21 -7.76 11.88
N ALA A 83 23.82 -6.58 12.06
CA ALA A 83 23.45 -5.38 11.31
C ALA A 83 23.72 -5.54 9.80
N ILE A 84 24.86 -6.09 9.43
CA ILE A 84 25.21 -6.37 8.02
C ILE A 84 24.25 -7.40 7.42
N ASN A 85 24.04 -8.51 8.09
CA ASN A 85 23.12 -9.56 7.63
C ASN A 85 21.69 -9.04 7.46
N ASN A 86 21.20 -8.20 8.38
CA ASN A 86 19.88 -7.60 8.28
C ASN A 86 19.77 -6.68 7.05
N ALA A 87 20.79 -5.89 6.75
CA ALA A 87 20.81 -5.05 5.56
C ALA A 87 20.78 -5.89 4.28
N VAL A 88 21.60 -6.92 4.19
CA VAL A 88 21.64 -7.85 3.04
C VAL A 88 20.31 -8.58 2.87
N GLN A 89 19.73 -9.11 3.95
CA GLN A 89 18.42 -9.77 3.89
C GLN A 89 17.30 -8.79 3.51
N THR A 90 17.39 -7.52 3.92
CA THR A 90 16.45 -6.49 3.52
C THR A 90 16.52 -6.22 2.02
N GLN A 91 17.72 -6.25 1.43
CA GLN A 91 17.91 -6.11 -0.02
C GLN A 91 17.29 -7.27 -0.81
N TRP A 92 17.33 -8.49 -0.27
CA TRP A 92 16.81 -9.67 -0.95
C TRP A 92 15.29 -9.75 -0.97
N ARG A 93 14.60 -8.95 -0.18
CA ARG A 93 13.14 -9.00 -0.09
C ARG A 93 12.48 -8.64 -1.42
N ASN A 94 11.53 -9.46 -1.83
CA ASN A 94 10.67 -9.15 -2.96
C ASN A 94 9.51 -8.26 -2.51
N LYS A 95 9.68 -6.96 -2.70
CA LYS A 95 8.69 -5.94 -2.28
C LYS A 95 7.31 -6.11 -2.93
N CYS A 96 7.21 -6.87 -4.03
CA CYS A 96 5.92 -7.14 -4.67
C CYS A 96 5.00 -8.01 -3.82
N ILE A 97 5.57 -8.85 -2.93
CA ILE A 97 4.83 -9.85 -2.16
C ILE A 97 4.98 -9.71 -0.65
N ASP A 98 6.01 -9.00 -0.18
CA ASP A 98 6.32 -8.89 1.25
C ASP A 98 6.13 -7.50 1.84
N SER A 99 5.81 -6.52 1.02
CA SER A 99 5.68 -5.12 1.45
C SER A 99 4.25 -4.62 1.26
N THR A 100 3.62 -4.24 2.35
CA THR A 100 2.30 -3.60 2.33
C THR A 100 2.43 -2.09 2.15
N TYR A 101 1.45 -1.47 1.52
CA TYR A 101 1.36 -0.03 1.33
C TYR A 101 -0.09 0.44 1.35
N GLU A 102 -0.31 1.72 1.59
CA GLU A 102 -1.63 2.33 1.47
C GLU A 102 -1.96 2.56 -0.01
N PRO A 103 -2.98 1.88 -0.57
CA PRO A 103 -3.23 1.89 -2.00
C PRO A 103 -3.74 3.24 -2.51
N GLY A 104 -4.31 4.06 -1.64
CA GLY A 104 -4.94 5.32 -2.01
C GLY A 104 -6.07 5.12 -3.03
N SER A 105 -6.24 6.05 -3.93
CA SER A 105 -7.34 6.05 -4.90
C SER A 105 -7.39 4.85 -5.85
N THR A 106 -6.34 4.04 -5.92
CA THR A 106 -6.39 2.78 -6.68
C THR A 106 -7.28 1.72 -6.02
N PHE A 107 -7.68 1.94 -4.77
CA PHE A 107 -8.64 1.09 -4.05
C PHE A 107 -10.11 1.39 -4.41
N LYS A 108 -10.42 2.56 -4.93
CA LYS A 108 -11.77 3.02 -5.27
C LYS A 108 -12.59 2.09 -6.19
N PRO A 109 -12.01 1.36 -7.15
CA PRO A 109 -12.74 0.37 -7.92
C PRO A 109 -13.47 -0.68 -7.08
N ILE A 110 -12.93 -1.07 -5.93
CA ILE A 110 -13.56 -2.00 -4.98
C ILE A 110 -14.86 -1.39 -4.44
N THR A 111 -14.80 -0.13 -3.97
CA THR A 111 -15.96 0.61 -3.49
C THR A 111 -17.02 0.76 -4.56
N LEU A 112 -16.62 1.11 -5.78
CA LEU A 112 -17.52 1.25 -6.92
C LEU A 112 -18.20 -0.07 -7.26
N ALA A 113 -17.43 -1.17 -7.32
CA ALA A 113 -17.96 -2.51 -7.61
C ALA A 113 -19.00 -2.92 -6.56
N ALA A 114 -18.67 -2.78 -5.28
CA ALA A 114 -19.60 -3.09 -4.19
C ALA A 114 -20.88 -2.24 -4.28
N ALA A 115 -20.76 -0.95 -4.50
CA ALA A 115 -21.92 -0.04 -4.57
C ALA A 115 -22.82 -0.31 -5.79
N LEU A 116 -22.25 -0.71 -6.93
CA LEU A 116 -23.00 -1.11 -8.13
C LEU A 116 -23.69 -2.44 -7.94
N GLU A 117 -22.99 -3.45 -7.42
CA GLU A 117 -23.53 -4.80 -7.19
C GLU A 117 -24.70 -4.78 -6.20
N GLU A 118 -24.56 -4.00 -5.12
CA GLU A 118 -25.62 -3.81 -4.12
C GLU A 118 -26.75 -2.87 -4.59
N GLY A 119 -26.71 -2.39 -5.83
CA GLY A 119 -27.71 -1.49 -6.37
C GLY A 119 -27.80 -0.13 -5.65
N LYS A 120 -26.78 0.23 -4.87
CA LYS A 120 -26.74 1.51 -4.14
C LYS A 120 -26.50 2.70 -5.07
N VAL A 121 -25.84 2.44 -6.19
CA VAL A 121 -25.63 3.41 -7.27
C VAL A 121 -25.90 2.77 -8.62
N THR A 122 -26.22 3.59 -9.59
CA THR A 122 -26.40 3.23 -10.99
C THR A 122 -25.63 4.19 -11.88
N LYS A 123 -25.50 3.90 -13.17
CA LYS A 123 -24.89 4.82 -14.15
C LYS A 123 -25.50 6.24 -14.17
N ASN A 124 -26.73 6.36 -13.69
CA ASN A 124 -27.47 7.63 -13.65
C ASN A 124 -27.36 8.34 -12.28
N SER A 125 -26.68 7.74 -11.32
CA SER A 125 -26.48 8.36 -10.00
C SER A 125 -25.67 9.65 -10.11
N THR A 126 -25.98 10.61 -9.25
CA THR A 126 -25.28 11.88 -9.19
C THR A 126 -24.80 12.18 -7.78
N PHE A 127 -23.71 12.96 -7.67
CA PHE A 127 -23.07 13.32 -6.42
C PHE A 127 -22.78 14.81 -6.39
N TYR A 128 -22.78 15.39 -5.20
CA TYR A 128 -22.34 16.76 -5.00
C TYR A 128 -21.06 16.79 -4.17
N CYS A 129 -20.06 17.55 -4.61
CA CYS A 129 -18.80 17.72 -3.92
C CYS A 129 -18.53 19.20 -3.64
N SER A 130 -18.58 19.58 -2.38
CA SER A 130 -18.23 20.94 -1.91
C SER A 130 -16.74 21.11 -1.60
N GLY A 131 -15.91 20.10 -1.88
CA GLY A 131 -14.48 20.11 -1.58
C GLY A 131 -14.10 19.29 -0.34
N SER A 132 -15.06 18.96 0.52
CA SER A 132 -14.86 18.07 1.68
C SER A 132 -16.16 17.42 2.11
N THR A 133 -16.06 16.41 2.98
CA THR A 133 -17.21 15.81 3.67
C THR A 133 -16.86 15.56 5.14
N ARG A 134 -17.89 15.43 5.97
CA ARG A 134 -17.78 15.05 7.38
C ARG A 134 -18.40 13.68 7.58
N VAL A 135 -17.78 12.87 8.40
CA VAL A 135 -18.27 11.53 8.73
C VAL A 135 -18.54 11.46 10.24
N GLN A 136 -19.65 10.82 10.60
CA GLN A 136 -19.99 10.62 12.00
C GLN A 136 -18.85 9.88 12.73
N GLY A 137 -18.52 10.35 13.93
CA GLY A 137 -17.41 9.80 14.71
C GLY A 137 -16.03 10.35 14.36
N TRP A 138 -15.94 11.27 13.36
CA TRP A 138 -14.68 11.93 13.01
C TRP A 138 -14.81 13.45 13.10
N ASN A 139 -13.96 14.07 13.91
CA ASN A 139 -14.05 15.53 14.19
C ASN A 139 -13.44 16.42 13.08
N LYS A 140 -12.71 15.84 12.13
CA LYS A 140 -12.08 16.58 11.03
C LYS A 140 -12.85 16.36 9.73
N ALA A 141 -12.78 17.33 8.82
CA ALA A 141 -13.27 17.17 7.46
C ALA A 141 -12.31 16.28 6.66
N ILE A 142 -12.86 15.39 5.83
CA ILE A 142 -12.10 14.63 4.84
C ILE A 142 -12.16 15.39 3.53
N TRP A 143 -11.00 15.79 3.04
CA TRP A 143 -10.87 16.65 1.88
C TRP A 143 -10.84 15.89 0.56
N CYS A 144 -11.44 16.47 -0.46
CA CYS A 144 -11.23 16.11 -1.84
C CYS A 144 -9.90 16.68 -2.35
N SER A 145 -9.31 16.08 -3.37
CA SER A 145 -8.13 16.63 -4.05
C SER A 145 -8.38 18.05 -4.60
N LYS A 146 -9.61 18.31 -5.06
CA LYS A 146 -10.08 19.65 -5.42
C LYS A 146 -10.78 20.28 -4.23
N HIS A 147 -10.07 21.07 -3.46
CA HIS A 147 -10.60 21.73 -2.23
C HIS A 147 -11.76 22.68 -2.49
N SER A 148 -11.85 23.28 -3.68
CA SER A 148 -13.01 24.12 -4.11
C SER A 148 -14.25 23.29 -4.45
N GLY A 149 -14.13 21.96 -4.47
CA GLY A 149 -15.21 21.05 -4.86
C GLY A 149 -15.36 20.87 -6.37
N HIS A 150 -16.00 19.78 -6.75
CA HIS A 150 -16.35 19.47 -8.13
C HIS A 150 -17.76 19.93 -8.49
N GLY A 151 -18.56 20.35 -7.50
CA GLY A 151 -19.98 20.65 -7.68
C GLY A 151 -20.81 19.41 -7.94
N GLN A 152 -21.90 19.57 -8.69
CA GLN A 152 -22.75 18.47 -9.14
C GLN A 152 -22.01 17.64 -10.22
N GLN A 153 -22.03 16.34 -10.09
CA GLN A 153 -21.33 15.42 -11.01
C GLN A 153 -22.09 14.10 -11.13
N THR A 154 -22.04 13.49 -12.29
CA THR A 154 -22.51 12.13 -12.55
C THR A 154 -21.59 11.10 -11.90
N LEU A 155 -22.00 9.82 -11.84
CA LEU A 155 -21.14 8.74 -11.39
C LEU A 155 -19.83 8.67 -12.20
N ILE A 156 -19.92 8.80 -13.52
CA ILE A 156 -18.76 8.74 -14.41
C ILE A 156 -17.78 9.88 -14.12
N GLU A 157 -18.29 11.10 -13.96
CA GLU A 157 -17.46 12.25 -13.59
C GLU A 157 -16.86 12.09 -12.19
N ALA A 158 -17.61 11.58 -11.21
CA ALA A 158 -17.11 11.32 -9.86
C ALA A 158 -15.95 10.31 -9.85
N VAL A 159 -16.04 9.29 -10.67
CA VAL A 159 -14.96 8.29 -10.89
C VAL A 159 -13.77 8.95 -11.60
N GLY A 160 -14.00 9.67 -12.69
CA GLY A 160 -12.94 10.34 -13.46
C GLY A 160 -12.21 11.42 -12.65
N HIS A 161 -12.90 12.13 -11.77
CA HIS A 161 -12.34 13.11 -10.84
C HIS A 161 -11.68 12.46 -9.61
N SER A 162 -11.82 11.17 -9.41
CA SER A 162 -11.39 10.49 -8.18
C SER A 162 -11.93 11.19 -6.91
N CYS A 163 -13.20 11.55 -6.92
CA CYS A 163 -13.81 12.43 -5.92
C CYS A 163 -14.01 11.73 -4.56
N ASN A 164 -13.20 12.07 -3.55
CA ASN A 164 -13.29 11.45 -2.22
C ASN A 164 -14.69 11.52 -1.59
N PRO A 165 -15.39 12.70 -1.54
CA PRO A 165 -16.73 12.76 -0.99
C PRO A 165 -17.73 11.84 -1.68
N ALA A 166 -17.64 11.68 -3.00
CA ALA A 166 -18.54 10.79 -3.74
C ALA A 166 -18.26 9.31 -3.37
N PHE A 167 -17.01 8.91 -3.30
CA PHE A 167 -16.65 7.54 -2.91
C PHE A 167 -16.98 7.22 -1.46
N ILE A 168 -16.79 8.17 -0.54
CA ILE A 168 -17.25 8.03 0.85
C ILE A 168 -18.78 7.83 0.88
N SER A 169 -19.54 8.62 0.13
CA SER A 169 -20.99 8.46 0.03
C SER A 169 -21.39 7.08 -0.51
N MET A 170 -20.70 6.57 -1.53
CA MET A 170 -20.92 5.24 -2.08
C MET A 170 -20.67 4.17 -1.03
N GLY A 171 -19.51 4.17 -0.37
CA GLY A 171 -19.17 3.18 0.64
C GLY A 171 -20.13 3.21 1.83
N LEU A 172 -20.47 4.41 2.33
CA LEU A 172 -21.44 4.54 3.41
C LEU A 172 -22.83 4.00 3.04
N SER A 173 -23.22 4.10 1.77
CA SER A 173 -24.50 3.54 1.30
C SER A 173 -24.50 2.00 1.23
N VAL A 174 -23.34 1.38 1.08
CA VAL A 174 -23.17 -0.09 1.13
C VAL A 174 -23.30 -0.59 2.57
N GLY A 175 -22.76 0.13 3.53
CA GLY A 175 -22.73 -0.24 4.95
C GLY A 175 -21.54 -1.11 5.33
N THR A 176 -21.18 -1.10 6.61
CA THR A 176 -19.93 -1.70 7.11
C THR A 176 -19.88 -3.22 6.89
N GLU A 177 -20.90 -3.95 7.33
CA GLU A 177 -20.92 -5.42 7.22
C GLU A 177 -20.82 -5.91 5.77
N THR A 178 -21.61 -5.31 4.88
CA THR A 178 -21.59 -5.68 3.46
C THR A 178 -20.26 -5.32 2.81
N TYR A 179 -19.74 -4.12 3.11
CA TYR A 179 -18.46 -3.69 2.56
C TYR A 179 -17.31 -4.60 3.00
N TYR A 180 -17.28 -5.01 4.28
CA TYR A 180 -16.28 -5.92 4.79
C TYR A 180 -16.28 -7.28 4.06
N LYS A 181 -17.48 -7.82 3.77
CA LYS A 181 -17.61 -9.03 2.95
C LYS A 181 -17.03 -8.86 1.54
N TYR A 182 -17.15 -7.69 0.94
CA TYR A 182 -16.50 -7.42 -0.35
C TYR A 182 -14.97 -7.42 -0.22
N LEU A 183 -14.40 -6.84 0.85
CA LEU A 183 -12.96 -6.91 1.09
C LEU A 183 -12.46 -8.36 1.15
N GLN A 184 -13.21 -9.22 1.84
CA GLN A 184 -12.92 -10.66 1.91
C GLN A 184 -13.08 -11.33 0.54
N SER A 185 -14.19 -11.07 -0.16
CA SER A 185 -14.50 -11.69 -1.47
C SER A 185 -13.52 -11.33 -2.57
N PHE A 186 -12.92 -10.13 -2.52
CA PHE A 186 -11.84 -9.73 -3.40
C PHE A 186 -10.48 -10.36 -3.02
N GLY A 187 -10.42 -11.17 -1.94
CA GLY A 187 -9.20 -11.84 -1.49
C GLY A 187 -8.14 -10.91 -0.92
N LEU A 188 -8.51 -9.68 -0.52
CA LEU A 188 -7.55 -8.65 -0.09
C LEU A 188 -6.93 -8.95 1.28
N MET A 189 -7.56 -9.80 2.08
CA MET A 189 -7.15 -10.11 3.45
C MET A 189 -6.35 -11.41 3.54
N ASP A 190 -6.28 -12.16 2.45
CA ASP A 190 -5.59 -13.44 2.40
C ASP A 190 -4.31 -13.38 1.57
N LYS A 191 -3.48 -14.40 1.70
CA LYS A 191 -2.37 -14.62 0.79
C LYS A 191 -2.90 -15.14 -0.54
N THR A 192 -2.25 -14.75 -1.64
CA THR A 192 -2.62 -15.21 -2.99
C THR A 192 -2.27 -16.67 -3.22
N GLY A 193 -1.34 -17.22 -2.42
CA GLY A 193 -0.80 -18.56 -2.60
C GLY A 193 0.25 -18.64 -3.72
N ILE A 194 0.86 -17.51 -4.08
CA ILE A 194 2.00 -17.51 -4.99
C ILE A 194 3.10 -18.42 -4.46
N ASP A 195 3.71 -19.23 -5.32
CA ASP A 195 4.76 -20.20 -4.98
C ASP A 195 6.13 -19.56 -4.68
N MET A 196 6.11 -18.40 -4.00
CA MET A 196 7.30 -17.66 -3.59
C MET A 196 7.34 -17.50 -2.07
N ILE A 197 8.55 -17.55 -1.52
CA ILE A 197 8.78 -17.37 -0.08
C ILE A 197 8.64 -15.90 0.29
N GLY A 198 7.97 -15.62 1.44
CA GLY A 198 7.91 -14.29 2.01
C GLY A 198 6.62 -13.53 1.73
N GLU A 199 5.64 -14.12 1.05
CA GLU A 199 4.35 -13.48 0.86
C GLU A 199 3.71 -13.11 2.20
N VAL A 200 3.27 -11.87 2.33
CA VAL A 200 2.48 -11.35 3.46
C VAL A 200 1.05 -11.06 3.00
N LYS A 201 0.11 -11.14 3.92
CA LYS A 201 -1.27 -10.72 3.67
C LYS A 201 -1.45 -9.23 3.91
N GLY A 202 -2.50 -8.66 3.34
CA GLY A 202 -2.89 -7.27 3.58
C GLY A 202 -3.14 -6.97 5.05
N LEU A 203 -2.90 -5.72 5.46
CA LEU A 203 -3.14 -5.25 6.82
C LEU A 203 -4.53 -4.58 6.85
N PHE A 204 -5.47 -5.25 7.48
CA PHE A 204 -6.84 -4.76 7.68
C PHE A 204 -7.18 -4.81 9.16
N VAL A 205 -8.08 -3.91 9.58
CA VAL A 205 -8.65 -4.01 10.92
C VAL A 205 -9.60 -5.22 10.98
N ASP A 206 -9.80 -5.78 12.18
CA ASP A 206 -10.74 -6.88 12.36
C ASP A 206 -12.18 -6.46 12.07
N GLU A 207 -13.04 -7.44 11.82
CA GLU A 207 -14.43 -7.23 11.39
C GLU A 207 -15.27 -6.49 12.45
N ASP A 208 -15.13 -6.85 13.73
CA ASP A 208 -15.89 -6.24 14.80
C ASP A 208 -15.52 -4.76 14.97
N TYR A 209 -14.23 -4.45 14.92
CA TYR A 209 -13.78 -3.07 14.95
C TYR A 209 -14.26 -2.29 13.72
N PHE A 210 -14.12 -2.86 12.52
CA PHE A 210 -14.58 -2.22 11.28
C PHE A 210 -16.07 -1.91 11.32
N ASN A 211 -16.88 -2.86 11.76
CA ASN A 211 -18.34 -2.74 11.83
C ASN A 211 -18.80 -1.75 12.90
N SER A 212 -18.00 -1.56 13.96
CA SER A 212 -18.28 -0.58 15.01
C SER A 212 -17.91 0.86 14.63
N GLN A 213 -17.10 1.07 13.57
CA GLN A 213 -16.50 2.35 13.23
C GLN A 213 -16.84 2.81 11.81
N VAL A 214 -17.87 3.63 11.66
CA VAL A 214 -18.26 4.24 10.37
C VAL A 214 -17.09 4.99 9.71
N VAL A 215 -16.18 5.53 10.50
CA VAL A 215 -14.95 6.19 10.02
C VAL A 215 -14.05 5.22 9.27
N SER A 216 -13.93 3.98 9.72
CA SER A 216 -13.15 2.96 9.02
C SER A 216 -13.71 2.72 7.62
N LEU A 217 -15.03 2.51 7.51
CA LEU A 217 -15.69 2.38 6.21
C LEU A 217 -15.46 3.60 5.32
N ALA A 218 -15.61 4.81 5.86
CA ALA A 218 -15.38 6.03 5.10
C ALA A 218 -13.93 6.12 4.58
N SER A 219 -12.93 5.76 5.41
CA SER A 219 -11.52 5.74 5.03
C SER A 219 -11.26 4.73 3.91
N TYR A 220 -11.68 3.49 4.10
CA TYR A 220 -11.51 2.43 3.09
C TYR A 220 -12.25 2.74 1.77
N SER A 221 -13.31 3.54 1.81
CA SER A 221 -14.08 3.87 0.60
C SER A 221 -13.31 4.71 -0.42
N PHE A 222 -12.30 5.47 0.01
CA PHE A 222 -11.49 6.27 -0.92
C PHE A 222 -10.00 5.89 -0.97
N GLY A 223 -9.57 4.92 -0.12
CA GLY A 223 -8.25 4.30 -0.10
C GLY A 223 -7.26 4.89 0.88
#